data_eca83a8f61b919a6647090b8af8152b4
#
_entry.id   eca83a8f61b919a6647090b8af8152b4
#
_cell.length_a   1.000
_cell.length_b   1.000
_cell.length_c   1.000
_cell.angle_alpha   90.00
_cell.angle_beta   90.00
_cell.angle_gamma   90.00
#
_symmetry.space_group_name_H-M   'P 1'
#
loop_
_entity.id
_entity.type
_entity.pdbx_description
1 polymer ?
#
loop_
_entity_poly.entity_id
_entity_poly.type
_entity_poly.pdbx_seq_one_letter_code
_entity_poly.pdbx_strand_id
1 'polypeptide(L)'
;MIEIQRMTQEDLKEILVLEDQLFSSPWKEEHFLYELEVNPFSSLYIMRDKNEIVGYGGLWLVFEQADLTSIGIKPSEQGKGYAKRLLRYLIHEAKEAECEYILLEVRVSNHRAQKLYEQFGFQQVWIKKNYYSDNNEDAISMCKILVGDEDERY
;
A
#
# COMPACT_ATOMS: atom_id res chain seq x y z
N MET A 1 -13.78 3.25 16.35
CA MET A 1 -13.67 4.25 15.27
C MET A 1 -12.34 4.09 14.56
N ILE A 2 -12.37 4.03 13.25
CA ILE A 2 -11.18 3.88 12.43
C ILE A 2 -10.59 5.25 12.10
N GLU A 3 -9.29 5.40 12.33
CA GLU A 3 -8.54 6.60 11.97
C GLU A 3 -7.35 6.22 11.12
N ILE A 4 -7.09 7.02 10.08
CA ILE A 4 -5.91 6.86 9.23
C ILE A 4 -5.06 8.11 9.41
N GLN A 5 -3.78 7.92 9.71
CA GLN A 5 -2.86 9.02 9.99
C GLN A 5 -1.46 8.66 9.53
N ARG A 6 -0.57 9.66 9.50
CA ARG A 6 0.81 9.45 9.12
C ARG A 6 1.51 8.53 10.13
N MET A 7 2.30 7.59 9.61
CA MET A 7 3.15 6.74 10.43
C MET A 7 4.29 7.56 11.03
N THR A 8 4.66 7.25 12.27
CA THR A 8 5.80 7.86 12.93
C THR A 8 6.76 6.76 13.41
N GLN A 9 7.95 7.16 13.86
CA GLN A 9 8.90 6.19 14.40
C GLN A 9 8.35 5.42 15.61
N GLU A 10 7.47 6.04 16.38
CA GLU A 10 6.86 5.41 17.53
C GLU A 10 5.98 4.22 17.15
N ASP A 11 5.51 4.19 15.92
CA ASP A 11 4.64 3.11 15.43
C ASP A 11 5.43 1.89 14.98
N LEU A 12 6.74 2.02 14.76
CA LEU A 12 7.55 0.98 14.10
C LEU A 12 7.56 -0.35 14.84
N LYS A 13 7.55 -0.34 16.16
CA LYS A 13 7.57 -1.58 16.93
C LYS A 13 6.37 -2.46 16.59
N GLU A 14 5.17 -1.88 16.53
CA GLU A 14 3.96 -2.61 16.14
C GLU A 14 3.99 -2.98 14.66
N ILE A 15 4.45 -2.06 13.80
CA ILE A 15 4.48 -2.27 12.35
C ILE A 15 5.42 -3.43 11.99
N LEU A 16 6.58 -3.54 12.64
CA LEU A 16 7.52 -4.62 12.36
C LEU A 16 6.93 -5.99 12.69
N VAL A 17 6.13 -6.08 13.74
CA VAL A 17 5.43 -7.33 14.08
C VAL A 17 4.43 -7.69 12.98
N LEU A 18 3.66 -6.71 12.50
CA LEU A 18 2.70 -6.94 11.42
C LEU A 18 3.39 -7.30 10.10
N GLU A 19 4.51 -6.65 9.80
CA GLU A 19 5.30 -6.93 8.61
C GLU A 19 5.73 -8.40 8.58
N ASP A 20 6.24 -8.92 9.71
CA ASP A 20 6.63 -10.32 9.83
C ASP A 20 5.47 -11.28 9.66
N GLN A 21 4.28 -10.90 10.11
CA GLN A 21 3.08 -11.73 9.97
C GLN A 21 2.53 -11.75 8.55
N LEU A 22 2.71 -10.66 7.81
CA LEU A 22 2.03 -10.45 6.53
C LEU A 22 2.87 -10.81 5.32
N PHE A 23 4.19 -10.68 5.40
CA PHE A 23 5.05 -10.80 4.22
C PHE A 23 6.16 -11.83 4.41
N SER A 24 6.46 -12.57 3.34
CA SER A 24 7.53 -13.58 3.35
C SER A 24 8.92 -12.95 3.34
N SER A 25 9.03 -11.72 2.82
CA SER A 25 10.28 -10.94 2.81
C SER A 25 10.02 -9.60 3.47
N PRO A 26 9.86 -9.58 4.81
CA PRO A 26 9.46 -8.36 5.51
C PRO A 26 10.56 -7.31 5.49
N TRP A 27 10.13 -6.04 5.45
CA TRP A 27 11.03 -4.92 5.64
C TRP A 27 11.55 -4.91 7.07
N LYS A 28 12.79 -4.46 7.23
CA LYS A 28 13.43 -4.27 8.53
C LYS A 28 13.25 -2.82 8.99
N GLU A 29 13.57 -2.58 10.25
CA GLU A 29 13.48 -1.24 10.83
C GLU A 29 14.22 -0.20 10.01
N GLU A 30 15.43 -0.52 9.54
CA GLU A 30 16.24 0.40 8.73
C GLU A 30 15.56 0.83 7.45
N HIS A 31 14.79 -0.06 6.83
CA HIS A 31 14.03 0.27 5.62
C HIS A 31 12.92 1.28 5.91
N PHE A 32 12.18 1.06 7.01
CA PHE A 32 11.14 1.99 7.42
C PHE A 32 11.71 3.35 7.82
N LEU A 33 12.82 3.36 8.54
CA LEU A 33 13.47 4.61 8.93
C LEU A 33 13.94 5.40 7.71
N TYR A 34 14.47 4.73 6.70
CA TYR A 34 14.83 5.39 5.45
C TYR A 34 13.61 6.07 4.82
N GLU A 35 12.49 5.35 4.75
CA GLU A 35 11.26 5.90 4.15
C GLU A 35 10.67 7.04 4.97
N LEU A 36 10.78 6.98 6.30
CA LEU A 36 10.23 8.02 7.17
C LEU A 36 11.09 9.27 7.23
N GLU A 37 12.42 9.14 7.15
CA GLU A 37 13.34 10.23 7.46
C GLU A 37 14.13 10.74 6.26
N VAL A 38 14.40 9.88 5.27
CA VAL A 38 15.36 10.19 4.22
C VAL A 38 14.68 10.34 2.86
N ASN A 39 13.75 9.47 2.51
CA ASN A 39 13.11 9.48 1.21
C ASN A 39 12.04 10.58 1.13
N PRO A 40 12.30 11.69 0.39
CA PRO A 40 11.36 12.81 0.34
C PRO A 40 10.07 12.48 -0.42
N PHE A 41 10.06 11.40 -1.19
CA PHE A 41 8.89 11.00 -1.98
C PHE A 41 7.97 10.06 -1.23
N SER A 42 8.40 9.54 -0.07
CA SER A 42 7.66 8.53 0.68
C SER A 42 6.61 9.13 1.60
N SER A 43 5.44 8.51 1.60
CA SER A 43 4.36 8.80 2.56
C SER A 43 3.87 7.48 3.10
N LEU A 44 4.06 7.27 4.41
CA LEU A 44 3.60 6.07 5.10
C LEU A 44 2.46 6.41 6.04
N TYR A 45 1.47 5.53 6.09
CA TYR A 45 0.24 5.74 6.86
C TYR A 45 -0.07 4.52 7.71
N ILE A 46 -0.72 4.76 8.84
CA ILE A 46 -1.27 3.71 9.69
C ILE A 46 -2.78 3.87 9.80
N MET A 47 -3.45 2.75 9.98
CA MET A 47 -4.88 2.70 10.26
C MET A 47 -5.03 2.16 11.68
N ARG A 48 -5.71 2.91 12.54
CA ARG A 48 -5.97 2.51 13.92
C ARG A 48 -7.45 2.27 14.14
N ASP A 49 -7.74 1.27 14.95
CA ASP A 49 -9.05 1.11 15.57
C ASP A 49 -8.83 1.28 17.06
N LYS A 50 -9.35 2.38 17.61
CA LYS A 50 -9.06 2.81 18.98
C LYS A 50 -7.55 3.06 19.13
N ASN A 51 -6.86 2.31 19.98
CA ASN A 51 -5.43 2.49 20.20
C ASN A 51 -4.57 1.43 19.51
N GLU A 52 -5.17 0.58 18.68
CA GLU A 52 -4.48 -0.54 18.05
C GLU A 52 -4.28 -0.28 16.56
N ILE A 53 -3.07 -0.55 16.06
CA ILE A 53 -2.81 -0.50 14.62
C ILE A 53 -3.38 -1.75 13.97
N VAL A 54 -4.32 -1.56 13.05
CA VAL A 54 -4.96 -2.66 12.34
C VAL A 54 -4.51 -2.77 10.89
N GLY A 55 -3.81 -1.77 10.39
CA GLY A 55 -3.29 -1.79 9.03
C GLY A 55 -2.33 -0.64 8.77
N TYR A 56 -1.65 -0.72 7.63
CA TYR A 56 -0.73 0.33 7.19
C TYR A 56 -0.54 0.26 5.69
N GLY A 57 -0.05 1.35 5.13
CA GLY A 57 0.22 1.42 3.71
C GLY A 57 1.17 2.55 3.38
N GLY A 58 1.69 2.54 2.17
CA GLY A 58 2.64 3.55 1.74
C GLY A 58 2.52 3.90 0.29
N LEU A 59 2.94 5.11 -0.02
CA LEU A 59 3.01 5.65 -1.37
C LEU A 59 4.35 6.32 -1.57
N TRP A 60 4.87 6.21 -2.78
CA TRP A 60 5.84 7.17 -3.28
C TRP A 60 5.09 8.13 -4.20
N LEU A 61 5.25 9.42 -3.96
CA LEU A 61 4.59 10.46 -4.74
C LEU A 61 5.69 11.20 -5.51
N VAL A 62 5.85 10.88 -6.80
CA VAL A 62 6.93 11.39 -7.64
C VAL A 62 6.32 12.09 -8.84
N PHE A 63 6.00 13.37 -8.67
CA PHE A 63 5.40 14.21 -9.70
C PHE A 63 4.07 13.62 -10.21
N GLU A 64 3.99 13.21 -11.47
CA GLU A 64 2.76 12.64 -12.05
C GLU A 64 2.51 11.19 -11.65
N GLN A 65 3.50 10.50 -11.10
CA GLN A 65 3.40 9.08 -10.77
C GLN A 65 3.35 8.84 -9.27
N ALA A 66 2.37 8.06 -8.83
CA ALA A 66 2.37 7.49 -7.50
C ALA A 66 2.66 6.00 -7.60
N ASP A 67 3.43 5.47 -6.64
CA ASP A 67 3.64 4.03 -6.50
C ASP A 67 3.03 3.60 -5.17
N LEU A 68 2.16 2.59 -5.21
CA LEU A 68 1.69 1.95 -4.00
C LEU A 68 2.76 0.97 -3.54
N THR A 69 3.50 1.34 -2.50
CA THR A 69 4.67 0.56 -2.07
C THR A 69 4.32 -0.56 -1.12
N SER A 70 3.25 -0.40 -0.34
CA SER A 70 2.78 -1.43 0.57
C SER A 70 1.34 -1.18 0.95
N ILE A 71 0.64 -2.25 1.29
CA ILE A 71 -0.66 -2.20 1.94
C ILE A 71 -0.84 -3.52 2.69
N GLY A 72 -1.18 -3.45 3.97
CA GLY A 72 -1.36 -4.63 4.78
C GLY A 72 -2.37 -4.41 5.89
N ILE A 73 -3.16 -5.44 6.17
CA ILE A 73 -4.14 -5.44 7.24
C ILE A 73 -3.79 -6.57 8.21
N LYS A 74 -3.80 -6.27 9.49
CA LYS A 74 -3.53 -7.25 10.55
C LYS A 74 -4.37 -8.51 10.31
N PRO A 75 -3.77 -9.71 10.38
CA PRO A 75 -4.50 -10.95 10.03
C PRO A 75 -5.82 -11.11 10.75
N SER A 76 -5.90 -10.79 12.04
CA SER A 76 -7.14 -10.90 12.82
C SER A 76 -8.20 -9.89 12.40
N GLU A 77 -7.83 -8.87 11.65
CA GLU A 77 -8.74 -7.79 11.24
C GLU A 77 -9.10 -7.85 9.76
N GLN A 78 -8.64 -8.86 9.05
CA GLN A 78 -8.98 -9.06 7.64
C GLN A 78 -10.44 -9.49 7.49
N GLY A 79 -11.02 -9.21 6.32
CA GLY A 79 -12.41 -9.54 6.03
C GLY A 79 -13.43 -8.52 6.55
N LYS A 80 -12.97 -7.39 7.09
CA LYS A 80 -13.85 -6.34 7.63
C LYS A 80 -13.96 -5.11 6.73
N GLY A 81 -13.37 -5.15 5.54
CA GLY A 81 -13.40 -4.02 4.62
C GLY A 81 -12.30 -2.97 4.85
N TYR A 82 -11.37 -3.23 5.73
CA TYR A 82 -10.31 -2.26 6.07
C TYR A 82 -9.34 -2.03 4.91
N ALA A 83 -9.02 -3.07 4.14
CA ALA A 83 -8.14 -2.92 2.98
C ALA A 83 -8.74 -1.97 1.94
N LYS A 84 -10.05 -2.10 1.69
CA LYS A 84 -10.75 -1.19 0.77
C LYS A 84 -10.73 0.24 1.27
N ARG A 85 -10.96 0.41 2.55
CA ARG A 85 -10.96 1.74 3.17
C ARG A 85 -9.59 2.40 3.10
N LEU A 86 -8.55 1.64 3.40
CA LEU A 86 -7.17 2.13 3.33
C LEU A 86 -6.79 2.46 1.89
N LEU A 87 -7.13 1.59 0.94
CA LEU A 87 -6.83 1.82 -0.46
C LEU A 87 -7.52 3.08 -1.00
N ARG A 88 -8.78 3.31 -0.64
CA ARG A 88 -9.49 4.56 -1.02
C ARG A 88 -8.75 5.78 -0.49
N TYR A 89 -8.29 5.71 0.75
CA TYR A 89 -7.52 6.80 1.35
C TYR A 89 -6.23 7.07 0.58
N LEU A 90 -5.48 6.02 0.26
CA LEU A 90 -4.22 6.15 -0.47
C LEU A 90 -4.45 6.73 -1.88
N ILE A 91 -5.48 6.27 -2.55
CA ILE A 91 -5.86 6.82 -3.87
C ILE A 91 -6.19 8.31 -3.74
N HIS A 92 -6.94 8.69 -2.72
CA HIS A 92 -7.28 10.10 -2.47
C HIS A 92 -6.01 10.93 -2.25
N GLU A 93 -5.05 10.42 -1.47
CA GLU A 93 -3.80 11.12 -1.21
C GLU A 93 -2.98 11.31 -2.49
N ALA A 94 -2.98 10.32 -3.38
CA ALA A 94 -2.31 10.45 -4.68
C ALA A 94 -2.98 11.52 -5.54
N LYS A 95 -4.31 11.61 -5.51
CA LYS A 95 -5.06 12.66 -6.23
C LYS A 95 -4.77 14.04 -5.66
N GLU A 96 -4.75 14.17 -4.34
CA GLU A 96 -4.44 15.44 -3.68
C GLU A 96 -3.03 15.92 -3.99
N ALA A 97 -2.10 15.00 -4.22
CA ALA A 97 -0.74 15.30 -4.63
C ALA A 97 -0.62 15.58 -6.14
N GLU A 98 -1.76 15.59 -6.85
CA GLU A 98 -1.85 15.85 -8.28
C GLU A 98 -1.14 14.81 -9.15
N CYS A 99 -1.00 13.58 -8.66
CA CYS A 99 -0.52 12.48 -9.47
C CYS A 99 -1.54 12.13 -10.55
N GLU A 100 -1.05 11.71 -11.70
CA GLU A 100 -1.92 11.37 -12.84
C GLU A 100 -2.27 9.89 -12.89
N TYR A 101 -1.44 9.04 -12.27
CA TYR A 101 -1.67 7.60 -12.22
C TYR A 101 -0.94 6.97 -11.04
N ILE A 102 -1.40 5.77 -10.65
CA ILE A 102 -0.79 4.94 -9.60
C ILE A 102 -0.35 3.62 -10.20
N LEU A 103 0.88 3.22 -9.90
CA LEU A 103 1.43 1.91 -10.25
C LEU A 103 1.58 1.07 -8.99
N LEU A 104 1.46 -0.23 -9.15
CA LEU A 104 1.77 -1.20 -8.11
C LEU A 104 2.25 -2.50 -8.73
N GLU A 105 2.95 -3.33 -7.94
CA GLU A 105 3.28 -4.70 -8.27
C GLU A 105 2.55 -5.64 -7.32
N VAL A 106 2.03 -6.74 -7.85
CA VAL A 106 1.36 -7.77 -7.06
C VAL A 106 1.80 -9.15 -7.55
N ARG A 107 1.99 -10.09 -6.61
CA ARG A 107 2.36 -11.46 -6.97
C ARG A 107 1.28 -12.09 -7.84
N VAL A 108 1.70 -12.86 -8.85
CA VAL A 108 0.74 -13.57 -9.72
C VAL A 108 -0.16 -14.52 -8.93
N SER A 109 0.33 -15.04 -7.81
CA SER A 109 -0.44 -15.95 -6.94
C SER A 109 -1.42 -15.22 -6.02
N ASN A 110 -1.27 -13.91 -5.85
CA ASN A 110 -2.10 -13.15 -4.91
C ASN A 110 -3.39 -12.69 -5.58
N HIS A 111 -4.29 -13.63 -5.83
CA HIS A 111 -5.55 -13.35 -6.53
C HIS A 111 -6.47 -12.42 -5.73
N ARG A 112 -6.43 -12.52 -4.40
CA ARG A 112 -7.25 -11.68 -3.53
C ARG A 112 -6.90 -10.21 -3.68
N ALA A 113 -5.60 -9.89 -3.69
CA ALA A 113 -5.13 -8.52 -3.88
C ALA A 113 -5.44 -8.03 -5.29
N GLN A 114 -5.25 -8.87 -6.30
CA GLN A 114 -5.56 -8.51 -7.68
C GLN A 114 -7.03 -8.10 -7.83
N LYS A 115 -7.94 -8.88 -7.23
CA LYS A 115 -9.38 -8.56 -7.25
C LYS A 115 -9.68 -7.25 -6.56
N LEU A 116 -9.04 -7.00 -5.43
CA LEU A 116 -9.19 -5.74 -4.71
C LEU A 116 -8.80 -4.56 -5.60
N TYR A 117 -7.64 -4.64 -6.23
CA TYR A 117 -7.15 -3.56 -7.09
C TYR A 117 -8.05 -3.37 -8.31
N GLU A 118 -8.51 -4.45 -8.93
CA GLU A 118 -9.43 -4.37 -10.06
C GLU A 118 -10.72 -3.66 -9.69
N GLN A 119 -11.27 -3.90 -8.49
CA GLN A 119 -12.47 -3.22 -8.02
C GLN A 119 -12.29 -1.71 -7.92
N PHE A 120 -11.06 -1.25 -7.75
CA PHE A 120 -10.74 0.18 -7.64
C PHE A 120 -10.27 0.78 -8.97
N GLY A 121 -10.37 0.03 -10.07
CA GLY A 121 -10.06 0.54 -11.38
C GLY A 121 -8.62 0.34 -11.84
N PHE A 122 -7.83 -0.44 -11.10
CA PHE A 122 -6.49 -0.83 -11.55
C PHE A 122 -6.60 -1.87 -12.66
N GLN A 123 -5.75 -1.75 -13.66
CA GLN A 123 -5.69 -2.69 -14.79
C GLN A 123 -4.28 -3.25 -14.90
N GLN A 124 -4.19 -4.52 -15.27
CA GLN A 124 -2.90 -5.16 -15.54
C GLN A 124 -2.27 -4.51 -16.77
N VAL A 125 -1.01 -4.08 -16.64
CA VAL A 125 -0.29 -3.44 -17.76
C VAL A 125 0.98 -4.18 -18.15
N TRP A 126 1.59 -4.96 -17.25
CA TRP A 126 2.84 -5.65 -17.54
C TRP A 126 3.03 -6.84 -16.58
N ILE A 127 3.85 -7.81 -17.02
CA ILE A 127 4.31 -8.92 -16.16
C ILE A 127 5.82 -8.80 -16.03
N LYS A 128 6.32 -8.70 -14.79
CA LYS A 128 7.74 -8.68 -14.48
C LYS A 128 8.18 -10.08 -14.07
N LYS A 129 8.96 -10.74 -14.92
CA LYS A 129 9.39 -12.12 -14.70
C LYS A 129 10.39 -12.19 -13.54
N ASN A 130 10.23 -13.21 -12.70
CA ASN A 130 11.14 -13.51 -11.57
C ASN A 130 11.40 -12.30 -10.68
N TYR A 131 10.37 -11.50 -10.45
CA TYR A 131 10.48 -10.22 -9.73
C TYR A 131 10.78 -10.41 -8.24
N TYR A 132 10.15 -11.39 -7.61
CA TYR A 132 10.29 -11.62 -6.17
C TYR A 132 11.43 -12.59 -5.91
N SER A 133 12.47 -12.12 -5.18
CA SER A 133 13.70 -12.89 -4.99
C SER A 133 13.55 -14.08 -4.04
N ASP A 134 12.51 -14.11 -3.21
CA ASP A 134 12.30 -15.20 -2.26
C ASP A 134 11.92 -16.53 -2.93
N ASN A 135 11.15 -16.49 -4.02
CA ASN A 135 10.70 -17.71 -4.70
C ASN A 135 10.68 -17.57 -6.24
N ASN A 136 11.27 -16.50 -6.77
CA ASN A 136 11.30 -16.18 -8.20
C ASN A 136 9.92 -16.03 -8.84
N GLU A 137 8.92 -15.72 -8.05
CA GLU A 137 7.57 -15.51 -8.54
C GLU A 137 7.51 -14.25 -9.42
N ASP A 138 6.68 -14.30 -10.46
CA ASP A 138 6.44 -13.13 -11.32
C ASP A 138 5.56 -12.12 -10.59
N ALA A 139 5.70 -10.86 -10.97
CA ALA A 139 4.82 -9.79 -10.53
C ALA A 139 3.95 -9.32 -11.68
N ILE A 140 2.70 -9.00 -11.36
CA ILE A 140 1.83 -8.26 -12.26
C ILE A 140 1.95 -6.79 -11.89
N SER A 141 2.32 -5.95 -12.87
CA SER A 141 2.24 -4.50 -12.69
C SER A 141 0.84 -4.06 -13.04
N MET A 142 0.22 -3.29 -12.16
CA MET A 142 -1.12 -2.76 -12.37
C MET A 142 -1.08 -1.23 -12.29
N CYS A 143 -1.96 -0.58 -13.04
CA CYS A 143 -2.03 0.87 -13.13
C CYS A 143 -3.46 1.35 -12.99
N LYS A 144 -3.65 2.41 -12.22
CA LYS A 144 -4.91 3.15 -12.15
C LYS A 144 -4.67 4.56 -12.66
N ILE A 145 -5.45 4.98 -13.64
CA ILE A 145 -5.43 6.37 -14.13
C ILE A 145 -6.26 7.23 -13.18
N LEU A 146 -5.68 8.33 -12.73
CA LEU A 146 -6.33 9.25 -11.80
C LEU A 146 -6.94 10.45 -12.50
N VAL A 147 -6.38 10.87 -13.63
CA VAL A 147 -6.89 11.99 -14.40
C VAL A 147 -8.29 11.66 -14.91
N GLY A 148 -9.27 12.48 -14.53
CA GLY A 148 -10.66 12.25 -14.91
C GLY A 148 -11.40 11.24 -14.05
N ASP A 149 -10.77 10.66 -13.04
CA ASP A 149 -11.43 9.76 -12.11
C ASP A 149 -12.26 10.58 -11.12
N GLU A 150 -13.56 10.35 -11.10
CA GLU A 150 -14.51 11.10 -10.28
C GLU A 150 -14.86 10.44 -8.96
N ASP A 151 -14.38 9.24 -8.70
CA ASP A 151 -14.66 8.56 -7.43
C ASP A 151 -13.71 9.09 -6.35
N GLU A 152 -14.23 9.95 -5.49
CA GLU A 152 -13.47 10.60 -4.43
C GLU A 152 -13.84 10.10 -3.03
N ARG A 153 -14.66 9.09 -2.94
CA ARG A 153 -15.10 8.56 -1.64
C ARG A 153 -14.04 7.66 -1.02
N TYR A 154 -13.88 7.79 0.29
CA TYR A 154 -13.02 6.89 1.06
C TYR A 154 -13.45 6.85 2.52
#